data_f0b998944efad0146b9baf8c8d274965
#
_entry.id   f0b998944efad0146b9baf8c8d274965
#
_cell.length_a   1.000
_cell.length_b   1.000
_cell.length_c   1.000
_cell.angle_alpha   90.00
_cell.angle_beta   90.00
_cell.angle_gamma   90.00
#
_symmetry.space_group_name_H-M   'P 1'
#
loop_
_entity.id
_entity.type
_entity.pdbx_description
1 polymer ?
#
loop_
_entity_poly.entity_id
_entity_poly.type
_entity_poly.pdbx_seq_one_letter_code
_entity_poly.pdbx_strand_id
1 'polypeptide(L)'
;MSTKRLGLLLIITPVLGFLGWALNGGPTTPAGDMEGGYGAFAMEFVGANTDQLHIAMGIAALGFGLLTACLMGLRAKILDKGASQSAFLAGTLIVIGFAATVVENGAYSAGAQLVNKELVPEAVSMFTVA
;
A
#
# COMPACT_ATOMS: atom_id res chain seq x y z
N MET A 1 11.02 -19.54 12.49
CA MET A 1 9.54 -19.73 12.32
C MET A 1 9.28 -21.07 11.66
N SER A 2 8.26 -21.85 12.11
CA SER A 2 7.91 -23.13 11.49
C SER A 2 7.30 -22.91 10.09
N THR A 3 7.44 -23.90 9.19
CA THR A 3 6.91 -23.82 7.82
C THR A 3 5.38 -23.68 7.79
N LYS A 4 4.68 -24.32 8.73
CA LYS A 4 3.22 -24.18 8.86
C LYS A 4 2.79 -22.74 9.21
N ARG A 5 3.47 -22.11 10.16
CA ARG A 5 3.18 -20.71 10.54
C ARG A 5 3.50 -19.74 9.41
N LEU A 6 4.60 -19.95 8.70
CA LEU A 6 4.96 -19.16 7.54
C LEU A 6 3.89 -19.28 6.44
N GLY A 7 3.46 -20.52 6.12
CA GLY A 7 2.41 -20.75 5.13
C GLY A 7 1.09 -20.08 5.48
N LEU A 8 0.67 -20.16 6.75
CA LEU A 8 -0.55 -19.51 7.22
C LEU A 8 -0.47 -17.99 7.08
N LEU A 9 0.65 -17.39 7.48
CA LEU A 9 0.86 -15.95 7.37
C LEU A 9 0.90 -15.48 5.91
N LEU A 10 1.48 -16.27 4.99
CA LEU A 10 1.47 -15.98 3.55
C LEU A 10 0.07 -15.95 2.94
N ILE A 11 -0.92 -16.59 3.58
CA ILE A 11 -2.33 -16.51 3.16
C ILE A 11 -3.02 -15.31 3.80
N ILE A 12 -2.82 -15.09 5.10
CA ILE A 12 -3.54 -14.07 5.86
C ILE A 12 -3.05 -12.66 5.52
N THR A 13 -1.75 -12.46 5.37
CA THR A 13 -1.17 -11.12 5.20
C THR A 13 -1.59 -10.40 3.91
N PRO A 14 -1.64 -11.04 2.72
CA PRO A 14 -2.17 -10.38 1.54
C PRO A 14 -3.67 -10.06 1.68
N VAL A 15 -4.45 -10.95 2.31
CA VAL A 15 -5.88 -10.68 2.56
C VAL A 15 -6.04 -9.43 3.42
N LEU A 16 -5.22 -9.28 4.47
CA LEU A 16 -5.22 -8.09 5.32
C LEU A 16 -4.82 -6.83 4.53
N GLY A 17 -3.79 -6.91 3.68
CA GLY A 17 -3.35 -5.81 2.84
C GLY A 17 -4.45 -5.36 1.86
N PHE A 18 -5.05 -6.30 1.15
CA PHE A 18 -6.15 -6.01 0.22
C PHE A 18 -7.42 -5.55 0.94
N LEU A 19 -7.71 -6.06 2.14
CA LEU A 19 -8.83 -5.58 2.94
C LEU A 19 -8.64 -4.10 3.31
N GLY A 20 -7.44 -3.71 3.76
CA GLY A 20 -7.11 -2.30 4.01
C GLY A 20 -7.32 -1.45 2.77
N TRP A 21 -6.82 -1.92 1.61
CA TRP A 21 -7.03 -1.22 0.35
C TRP A 21 -8.52 -1.13 -0.04
N ALA A 22 -9.29 -2.19 0.12
CA ALA A 22 -10.73 -2.20 -0.18
C ALA A 22 -11.54 -1.30 0.76
N LEU A 23 -11.14 -1.19 2.03
CA LEU A 23 -11.76 -0.29 3.02
C LEU A 23 -11.49 1.19 2.72
N ASN A 24 -10.55 1.49 1.85
CA ASN A 24 -10.31 2.85 1.38
C ASN A 24 -11.57 3.47 0.73
N GLY A 25 -12.45 2.64 0.17
CA GLY A 25 -13.72 3.09 -0.40
C GLY A 25 -13.55 3.99 -1.62
N GLY A 26 -12.39 3.92 -2.29
CA GLY A 26 -12.04 4.75 -3.42
C GLY A 26 -13.09 4.75 -4.53
N PRO A 27 -13.18 5.82 -5.32
CA PRO A 27 -14.04 5.84 -6.47
C PRO A 27 -13.63 4.70 -7.43
N THR A 28 -14.63 4.11 -8.08
CA THR A 28 -14.40 3.09 -9.12
C THR A 28 -13.77 3.69 -10.39
N THR A 29 -13.88 5.01 -10.54
CA THR A 29 -13.31 5.78 -11.65
C THR A 29 -11.93 6.29 -11.23
N PRO A 30 -10.88 6.10 -12.05
CA PRO A 30 -9.56 6.69 -11.79
C PRO A 30 -9.65 8.20 -11.58
N ALA A 31 -8.87 8.74 -10.66
CA ALA A 31 -8.91 10.15 -10.30
C ALA A 31 -8.73 11.10 -11.51
N GLY A 32 -7.87 10.72 -12.48
CA GLY A 32 -7.66 11.49 -13.70
C GLY A 32 -8.85 11.49 -14.66
N ASP A 33 -9.76 10.52 -14.56
CA ASP A 33 -10.95 10.38 -15.42
C ASP A 33 -12.23 10.91 -14.74
N MET A 34 -12.13 11.40 -13.50
CA MET A 34 -13.26 12.02 -12.79
C MET A 34 -13.57 13.39 -13.42
N GLU A 35 -14.86 13.76 -13.46
CA GLU A 35 -15.27 15.11 -13.81
C GLU A 35 -14.67 16.09 -12.78
N GLY A 36 -13.80 17.01 -13.22
CA GLY A 36 -12.99 17.85 -12.33
C GLY A 36 -11.64 17.26 -11.94
N GLY A 37 -11.32 16.06 -12.42
CA GLY A 37 -10.00 15.44 -12.30
C GLY A 37 -9.52 15.25 -10.85
N TYR A 38 -8.21 15.39 -10.62
CA TYR A 38 -7.61 15.24 -9.29
C TYR A 38 -8.10 16.25 -8.24
N GLY A 39 -8.60 17.41 -8.68
CA GLY A 39 -9.22 18.40 -7.77
C GLY A 39 -10.50 17.86 -7.16
N ALA A 40 -11.40 17.30 -7.97
CA ALA A 40 -12.63 16.65 -7.50
C ALA A 40 -12.30 15.45 -6.60
N PHE A 41 -11.34 14.60 -7.01
CA PHE A 41 -10.87 13.47 -6.20
C PHE A 41 -10.40 13.93 -4.80
N ALA A 42 -9.58 15.00 -4.74
CA ALA A 42 -9.09 15.52 -3.48
C ALA A 42 -10.23 16.00 -2.56
N MET A 43 -11.17 16.78 -3.10
CA MET A 43 -12.23 17.39 -2.30
C MET A 43 -13.37 16.42 -1.98
N GLU A 44 -13.87 15.70 -2.98
CA GLU A 44 -15.08 14.90 -2.83
C GLU A 44 -14.81 13.55 -2.18
N PHE A 45 -13.65 12.95 -2.47
CA PHE A 45 -13.30 11.65 -1.92
C PHE A 45 -12.37 11.74 -0.72
N VAL A 46 -11.19 12.33 -0.87
CA VAL A 46 -10.18 12.33 0.19
C VAL A 46 -10.61 13.21 1.35
N GLY A 47 -11.11 14.41 1.09
CA GLY A 47 -11.57 15.35 2.12
C GLY A 47 -12.74 14.81 2.93
N ALA A 48 -13.71 14.16 2.27
CA ALA A 48 -14.87 13.59 2.94
C ALA A 48 -14.58 12.32 3.75
N ASN A 49 -13.48 11.61 3.46
CA ASN A 49 -13.19 10.27 4.00
C ASN A 49 -11.81 10.18 4.67
N THR A 50 -11.22 11.29 5.10
CA THR A 50 -9.83 11.33 5.60
C THR A 50 -9.54 10.33 6.72
N ASP A 51 -10.41 10.22 7.74
CA ASP A 51 -10.20 9.30 8.86
C ASP A 51 -10.27 7.83 8.39
N GLN A 52 -11.26 7.51 7.54
CA GLN A 52 -11.38 6.18 6.95
C GLN A 52 -10.16 5.86 6.09
N LEU A 53 -9.67 6.82 5.31
CA LEU A 53 -8.48 6.68 4.47
C LEU A 53 -7.25 6.35 5.32
N HIS A 54 -7.01 7.09 6.41
CA HIS A 54 -5.88 6.84 7.31
C HIS A 54 -5.93 5.45 7.94
N ILE A 55 -7.11 5.01 8.41
CA ILE A 55 -7.29 3.68 8.97
C ILE A 55 -7.04 2.61 7.90
N ALA A 56 -7.64 2.76 6.73
CA ALA A 56 -7.50 1.84 5.60
C ALA A 56 -6.05 1.70 5.15
N MET A 57 -5.35 2.82 4.97
CA MET A 57 -3.92 2.85 4.61
C MET A 57 -3.03 2.23 5.69
N GLY A 58 -3.35 2.45 6.98
CA GLY A 58 -2.67 1.80 8.11
C GLY A 58 -2.80 0.28 8.07
N ILE A 59 -4.01 -0.23 7.82
CA ILE A 59 -4.29 -1.68 7.69
C ILE A 59 -3.56 -2.25 6.46
N ALA A 60 -3.61 -1.56 5.32
CA ALA A 60 -2.93 -1.98 4.10
C ALA A 60 -1.40 -2.03 4.32
N ALA A 61 -0.81 -0.99 4.89
CA ALA A 61 0.62 -0.94 5.19
C ALA A 61 1.06 -2.07 6.14
N LEU A 62 0.26 -2.35 7.18
CA LEU A 62 0.51 -3.46 8.08
C LEU A 62 0.45 -4.81 7.36
N GLY A 63 -0.59 -5.05 6.55
CA GLY A 63 -0.78 -6.28 5.80
C GLY A 63 0.35 -6.54 4.80
N PHE A 64 0.69 -5.55 3.98
CA PHE A 64 1.77 -5.66 3.00
C PHE A 64 3.16 -5.69 3.65
N GLY A 65 3.37 -4.99 4.78
CA GLY A 65 4.60 -5.07 5.56
C GLY A 65 4.84 -6.48 6.14
N LEU A 66 3.81 -7.08 6.72
CA LEU A 66 3.86 -8.45 7.21
C LEU A 66 4.04 -9.46 6.07
N LEU A 67 3.39 -9.25 4.92
CA LEU A 67 3.60 -10.07 3.72
C LEU A 67 5.06 -10.03 3.28
N THR A 68 5.64 -8.83 3.20
CA THR A 68 7.06 -8.65 2.86
C THR A 68 7.97 -9.43 3.82
N ALA A 69 7.74 -9.33 5.13
CA ALA A 69 8.50 -10.07 6.13
C ALA A 69 8.36 -11.60 5.96
N CYS A 70 7.15 -12.09 5.62
CA CYS A 70 6.89 -13.51 5.35
C CYS A 70 7.60 -13.99 4.08
N LEU A 71 7.59 -13.19 3.01
CA LEU A 71 8.28 -13.49 1.76
C LEU A 71 9.81 -13.52 1.94
N MET A 72 10.35 -12.60 2.75
CA MET A 72 11.77 -12.64 3.11
C MET A 72 12.13 -13.87 3.95
N GLY A 73 11.23 -14.31 4.85
CA GLY A 73 11.37 -15.56 5.57
C GLY A 73 11.33 -16.81 4.67
N LEU A 74 10.47 -16.79 3.64
CA LEU A 74 10.42 -17.83 2.62
C LEU A 74 11.72 -17.84 1.78
N ARG A 75 12.18 -16.67 1.36
CA ARG A 75 13.46 -16.51 0.64
C ARG A 75 14.60 -17.13 1.41
N ALA A 76 14.73 -16.87 2.71
CA ALA A 76 15.80 -17.46 3.53
C ALA A 76 15.77 -19.00 3.50
N LYS A 77 14.55 -19.61 3.58
CA LYS A 77 14.39 -21.08 3.48
C LYS A 77 14.73 -21.65 2.11
N ILE A 78 14.56 -20.89 1.04
CA ILE A 78 14.93 -21.28 -0.33
C ILE A 78 16.45 -21.21 -0.51
N LEU A 79 17.10 -20.17 0.03
CA LEU A 79 18.55 -20.00 0.01
C LEU A 79 19.26 -21.18 0.70
N ASP A 80 18.75 -21.64 1.84
CA ASP A 80 19.26 -22.82 2.56
C ASP A 80 19.25 -24.10 1.71
N LYS A 81 18.46 -24.12 0.62
CA LYS A 81 18.37 -25.25 -0.33
C LYS A 81 19.19 -25.02 -1.62
N GLY A 82 20.02 -23.99 -1.69
CA GLY A 82 20.96 -23.76 -2.79
C GLY A 82 20.43 -22.95 -3.99
N ALA A 83 19.19 -22.44 -3.95
CA ALA A 83 18.62 -21.61 -5.02
C ALA A 83 19.02 -20.11 -4.87
N SER A 84 20.32 -19.80 -5.00
CA SER A 84 20.86 -18.49 -4.58
C SER A 84 20.46 -17.30 -5.47
N GLN A 85 20.56 -17.42 -6.81
CA GLN A 85 20.30 -16.27 -7.71
C GLN A 85 18.84 -15.86 -7.76
N SER A 86 17.93 -16.82 -7.98
CA SER A 86 16.49 -16.55 -8.05
C SER A 86 15.95 -15.99 -6.72
N ALA A 87 16.46 -16.49 -5.59
CA ALA A 87 16.08 -16.01 -4.27
C ALA A 87 16.61 -14.59 -3.99
N PHE A 88 17.79 -14.24 -4.52
CA PHE A 88 18.33 -12.88 -4.42
C PHE A 88 17.45 -11.89 -5.21
N LEU A 89 17.16 -12.18 -6.48
CA LEU A 89 16.31 -11.35 -7.32
C LEU A 89 14.91 -11.18 -6.72
N ALA A 90 14.29 -12.28 -6.29
CA ALA A 90 12.98 -12.24 -5.65
C ALA A 90 12.98 -11.34 -4.40
N GLY A 91 14.00 -11.45 -3.54
CA GLY A 91 14.14 -10.59 -2.36
C GLY A 91 14.26 -9.11 -2.72
N THR A 92 15.04 -8.78 -3.73
CA THR A 92 15.21 -7.40 -4.19
C THR A 92 13.90 -6.82 -4.72
N LEU A 93 13.18 -7.56 -5.56
CA LEU A 93 11.87 -7.13 -6.10
C LEU A 93 10.82 -6.95 -5.00
N ILE A 94 10.79 -7.82 -4.00
CA ILE A 94 9.89 -7.72 -2.86
C ILE A 94 10.16 -6.41 -2.08
N VAL A 95 11.42 -6.09 -1.81
CA VAL A 95 11.79 -4.87 -1.08
C VAL A 95 11.44 -3.62 -1.89
N ILE A 96 11.71 -3.62 -3.20
CA ILE A 96 11.35 -2.50 -4.08
C ILE A 96 9.83 -2.31 -4.12
N GLY A 97 9.06 -3.39 -4.30
CA GLY A 97 7.59 -3.33 -4.31
C GLY A 97 7.03 -2.81 -3.00
N PHE A 98 7.56 -3.25 -1.86
CA PHE A 98 7.14 -2.72 -0.57
C PHE A 98 7.51 -1.25 -0.38
N ALA A 99 8.70 -0.83 -0.81
CA ALA A 99 9.09 0.58 -0.75
C ALA A 99 8.16 1.47 -1.59
N ALA A 100 7.79 1.02 -2.79
CA ALA A 100 6.82 1.72 -3.64
C ALA A 100 5.46 1.86 -2.93
N THR A 101 4.94 0.77 -2.34
CA THR A 101 3.68 0.81 -1.58
C THR A 101 3.74 1.77 -0.39
N VAL A 102 4.87 1.84 0.32
CA VAL A 102 5.04 2.79 1.44
C VAL A 102 5.02 4.23 0.96
N VAL A 103 5.69 4.51 -0.17
CA VAL A 103 5.70 5.87 -0.77
C VAL A 103 4.29 6.27 -1.21
N GLU A 104 3.58 5.39 -1.91
CA GLU A 104 2.20 5.61 -2.34
C GLU A 104 1.28 5.91 -1.15
N ASN A 105 1.25 5.03 -0.14
CA ASN A 105 0.45 5.21 1.06
C ASN A 105 0.81 6.52 1.81
N GLY A 106 2.10 6.87 1.85
CA GLY A 106 2.58 8.11 2.44
C GLY A 106 2.07 9.34 1.69
N ALA A 107 2.09 9.31 0.35
CA ALA A 107 1.60 10.39 -0.50
C ALA A 107 0.08 10.59 -0.32
N TYR A 108 -0.71 9.51 -0.32
CA TYR A 108 -2.15 9.59 -0.04
C TYR A 108 -2.44 10.15 1.36
N SER A 109 -1.72 9.71 2.38
CA SER A 109 -1.90 10.19 3.74
C SER A 109 -1.51 11.67 3.89
N ALA A 110 -0.42 12.10 3.26
CA ALA A 110 -0.01 13.50 3.24
C ALA A 110 -1.00 14.37 2.47
N GLY A 111 -1.46 13.91 1.30
CA GLY A 111 -2.48 14.59 0.51
C GLY A 111 -3.77 14.79 1.29
N ALA A 112 -4.23 13.77 2.02
CA ALA A 112 -5.41 13.87 2.87
C ALA A 112 -5.27 14.94 3.97
N GLN A 113 -4.10 15.05 4.59
CA GLN A 113 -3.84 16.10 5.58
C GLN A 113 -3.79 17.50 4.96
N LEU A 114 -3.30 17.63 3.72
CA LEU A 114 -3.30 18.90 3.00
C LEU A 114 -4.72 19.35 2.65
N VAL A 115 -5.59 18.43 2.20
CA VAL A 115 -7.01 18.73 1.96
C VAL A 115 -7.68 19.25 3.23
N ASN A 116 -7.43 18.63 4.37
CA ASN A 116 -8.00 19.07 5.65
C ASN A 116 -7.49 20.45 6.10
N LYS A 117 -6.38 20.91 5.55
CA LYS A 117 -5.84 22.26 5.78
C LYS A 117 -6.21 23.25 4.67
N GLU A 118 -7.14 22.89 3.80
CA GLU A 118 -7.57 23.71 2.64
C GLU A 118 -6.45 23.97 1.61
N LEU A 119 -5.38 23.18 1.64
CA LEU A 119 -4.24 23.24 0.71
C LEU A 119 -4.46 22.28 -0.47
N VAL A 120 -5.54 22.51 -1.22
CA VAL A 120 -5.98 21.59 -2.30
C VAL A 120 -4.99 21.48 -3.45
N PRO A 121 -4.37 22.57 -3.96
CA PRO A 121 -3.37 22.46 -5.04
C PRO A 121 -2.17 21.60 -4.66
N GLU A 122 -1.69 21.71 -3.42
CA GLU A 122 -0.60 20.91 -2.87
C GLU A 122 -1.01 19.44 -2.71
N ALA A 123 -2.25 19.19 -2.25
CA ALA A 123 -2.79 17.84 -2.17
C ALA A 123 -2.88 17.18 -3.55
N VAL A 124 -3.35 17.89 -4.57
CA VAL A 124 -3.42 17.41 -5.96
C VAL A 124 -2.03 17.01 -6.44
N SER A 125 -0.99 17.78 -6.14
CA SER A 125 0.38 17.44 -6.53
C SER A 125 0.87 16.14 -5.89
N MET A 126 0.46 15.82 -4.66
CA MET A 126 0.79 14.55 -3.99
C MET A 126 0.11 13.36 -4.67
N PHE A 127 -1.15 13.49 -5.08
CA PHE A 127 -1.89 12.41 -5.73
C PHE A 127 -1.43 12.14 -7.17
N THR A 128 -0.88 13.13 -7.86
CA THR A 128 -0.35 12.96 -9.22
C THR A 128 1.03 12.29 -9.26
N VAL A 129 1.71 12.21 -8.13
CA VAL A 129 3.05 11.57 -8.02
C VAL A 129 2.94 10.15 -7.44
N ALA A 130 1.87 9.84 -6.74
CA ALA A 130 1.62 8.52 -6.14
C ALA A 130 1.11 7.54 -7.19
#